data_db7be88fd4f3cabc9842d1e815468c7e
#
_entry.id   db7be88fd4f3cabc9842d1e815468c7e
#
_cell.length_a   1.000
_cell.length_b   1.000
_cell.length_c   1.000
_cell.angle_alpha   90.00
_cell.angle_beta   90.00
_cell.angle_gamma   90.00
#
_symmetry.space_group_name_H-M   'P 1'
#
loop_
_entity.id
_entity.type
_entity.pdbx_description
1 polymer ?
#
loop_
_entity_poly.entity_id
_entity_poly.type
_entity_poly.pdbx_seq_one_letter_code
_entity_poly.pdbx_strand_id
1 'polypeptide(L)'
;MAPVTALTTPFAVDASRKEEFVRGYYAFVWRVLRRAGLSPADADDGAQRVFLIATDRLGDIAQGSERAFMFRTAAYVASKAHRSHRRRPEALGLDEGELVDEAPSADELLDQRRARALLDRILAELPPELAAIFVLFDIEGLKKNEVAEALGIPPGTVASRLKRAREEIEARVVRYRARTRRTGVMR
;
A
#
# COMPACT_ATOMS: atom_id res chain seq x y z
N MET A 1 -37.62 -6.57 -45.12
CA MET A 1 -36.33 -6.97 -44.51
C MET A 1 -35.88 -5.79 -43.60
N ALA A 2 -36.07 -5.95 -42.33
CA ALA A 2 -35.61 -4.97 -41.32
C ALA A 2 -34.14 -5.31 -40.91
N PRO A 3 -33.26 -4.34 -40.72
CA PRO A 3 -31.90 -4.61 -40.27
C PRO A 3 -31.90 -5.08 -38.82
N VAL A 4 -31.25 -6.19 -38.59
CA VAL A 4 -30.99 -6.73 -37.24
C VAL A 4 -30.09 -5.71 -36.53
N THR A 5 -30.62 -4.96 -35.56
CA THR A 5 -29.86 -4.12 -34.67
C THR A 5 -28.89 -5.01 -33.91
N ALA A 6 -27.60 -4.84 -34.17
CA ALA A 6 -26.54 -5.49 -33.40
C ALA A 6 -26.69 -5.04 -31.93
N LEU A 7 -27.07 -5.98 -31.08
CA LEU A 7 -26.96 -5.86 -29.63
C LEU A 7 -25.47 -5.66 -29.27
N THR A 8 -25.06 -4.42 -29.11
CA THR A 8 -23.77 -4.09 -28.57
C THR A 8 -23.74 -4.62 -27.13
N THR A 9 -23.05 -5.72 -26.93
CA THR A 9 -22.82 -6.30 -25.62
C THR A 9 -22.04 -5.25 -24.77
N PRO A 10 -22.60 -4.71 -23.71
CA PRO A 10 -21.86 -3.80 -22.85
C PRO A 10 -20.82 -4.59 -22.06
N PHE A 11 -19.56 -4.13 -22.14
CA PHE A 11 -18.47 -4.45 -21.21
C PHE A 11 -17.80 -5.83 -21.28
N ALA A 12 -17.33 -6.23 -22.44
CA ALA A 12 -16.09 -7.00 -22.48
C ALA A 12 -14.94 -5.98 -22.32
N VAL A 13 -14.52 -5.68 -21.07
CA VAL A 13 -13.27 -4.96 -20.84
C VAL A 13 -12.18 -5.80 -21.50
N ASP A 14 -11.53 -5.25 -22.52
CA ASP A 14 -10.53 -5.91 -23.33
C ASP A 14 -9.46 -6.55 -22.41
N ALA A 15 -9.05 -7.78 -22.69
CA ALA A 15 -8.02 -8.48 -21.92
C ALA A 15 -6.73 -7.65 -21.80
N SER A 16 -6.37 -6.92 -22.85
CA SER A 16 -5.25 -5.98 -22.88
C SER A 16 -5.37 -4.87 -21.82
N ARG A 17 -6.57 -4.29 -21.66
CA ARG A 17 -6.83 -3.27 -20.64
C ARG A 17 -6.73 -3.81 -19.24
N LYS A 18 -7.18 -5.04 -19.00
CA LYS A 18 -7.02 -5.71 -17.69
C LYS A 18 -5.56 -5.97 -17.38
N GLU A 19 -4.80 -6.45 -18.34
CA GLU A 19 -3.37 -6.71 -18.17
C GLU A 19 -2.58 -5.43 -17.88
N GLU A 20 -2.84 -4.35 -18.62
CA GLU A 20 -2.23 -3.06 -18.38
C GLU A 20 -2.58 -2.50 -17.00
N PHE A 21 -3.84 -2.64 -16.58
CA PHE A 21 -4.29 -2.26 -15.26
C PHE A 21 -3.56 -3.05 -14.16
N VAL A 22 -3.47 -4.37 -14.28
CA VAL A 22 -2.73 -5.22 -13.34
C VAL A 22 -1.27 -4.78 -13.26
N ARG A 23 -0.60 -4.64 -14.40
CA ARG A 23 0.81 -4.23 -14.47
C ARG A 23 1.04 -2.86 -13.84
N GLY A 24 0.16 -1.89 -14.08
CA GLY A 24 0.27 -0.54 -13.55
C GLY A 24 0.08 -0.43 -12.04
N TYR A 25 -0.70 -1.32 -11.43
CA TYR A 25 -1.06 -1.23 -10.02
C TYR A 25 -0.48 -2.35 -9.14
N TYR A 26 0.20 -3.37 -9.70
CA TYR A 26 0.69 -4.51 -8.94
C TYR A 26 1.64 -4.09 -7.81
N ALA A 27 2.68 -3.33 -8.13
CA ALA A 27 3.65 -2.88 -7.14
C ALA A 27 3.00 -2.03 -6.02
N PHE A 28 2.03 -1.17 -6.36
CA PHE A 28 1.27 -0.39 -5.39
C PHE A 28 0.49 -1.29 -4.42
N VAL A 29 -0.30 -2.24 -4.94
CA VAL A 29 -1.12 -3.16 -4.15
C VAL A 29 -0.23 -4.02 -3.26
N TRP A 30 0.85 -4.57 -3.80
CA TRP A 30 1.78 -5.41 -3.06
C TRP A 30 2.42 -4.66 -1.88
N ARG A 31 2.89 -3.41 -2.11
CA ARG A 31 3.41 -2.57 -1.03
C ARG A 31 2.38 -2.28 0.06
N VAL A 32 1.13 -2.00 -0.31
CA VAL A 32 0.04 -1.78 0.65
C VAL A 32 -0.16 -3.02 1.53
N LEU A 33 -0.21 -4.22 0.93
CA LEU A 33 -0.39 -5.48 1.63
C LEU A 33 0.79 -5.78 2.56
N ARG A 34 2.04 -5.57 2.10
CA ARG A 34 3.25 -5.72 2.93
C ARG A 34 3.25 -4.77 4.13
N ARG A 35 2.90 -3.49 3.92
CA ARG A 35 2.78 -2.51 5.01
C ARG A 35 1.62 -2.81 5.96
N ALA A 36 0.62 -3.52 5.50
CA ALA A 36 -0.43 -4.06 6.36
C ALA A 36 0.06 -5.26 7.20
N GLY A 37 1.33 -5.68 7.08
CA GLY A 37 1.93 -6.73 7.89
C GLY A 37 1.77 -8.15 7.33
N LEU A 38 1.42 -8.31 6.05
CA LEU A 38 1.38 -9.62 5.41
C LEU A 38 2.81 -10.08 5.08
N SER A 39 3.07 -11.39 5.14
CA SER A 39 4.30 -11.99 4.62
C SER A 39 4.42 -11.78 3.10
N PRO A 40 5.60 -11.93 2.46
CA PRO A 40 5.72 -11.85 1.01
C PRO A 40 4.74 -12.78 0.28
N ALA A 41 4.66 -14.05 0.69
CA ALA A 41 3.75 -15.02 0.10
C ALA A 41 2.27 -14.65 0.27
N ASP A 42 1.87 -14.19 1.47
CA ASP A 42 0.50 -13.71 1.71
C ASP A 42 0.19 -12.43 0.95
N ALA A 43 1.20 -11.58 0.69
CA ALA A 43 1.02 -10.37 -0.09
C ALA A 43 0.83 -10.69 -1.58
N ASP A 44 1.51 -11.70 -2.12
CA ASP A 44 1.31 -12.19 -3.48
C ASP A 44 -0.09 -12.78 -3.66
N ASP A 45 -0.51 -13.66 -2.76
CA ASP A 45 -1.86 -14.21 -2.74
C ASP A 45 -2.93 -13.12 -2.54
N GLY A 46 -2.63 -12.16 -1.66
CA GLY A 46 -3.48 -11.00 -1.42
C GLY A 46 -3.63 -10.14 -2.67
N ALA A 47 -2.54 -9.87 -3.38
CA ALA A 47 -2.54 -9.10 -4.62
C ALA A 47 -3.40 -9.78 -5.70
N GLN A 48 -3.27 -11.09 -5.89
CA GLN A 48 -4.12 -11.84 -6.81
C GLN A 48 -5.61 -11.65 -6.46
N ARG A 49 -5.99 -11.75 -5.18
CA ARG A 49 -7.39 -11.54 -4.75
C ARG A 49 -7.86 -10.12 -4.98
N VAL A 50 -7.01 -9.12 -4.75
CA VAL A 50 -7.32 -7.71 -5.03
C VAL A 50 -7.60 -7.51 -6.51
N PHE A 51 -6.77 -8.08 -7.40
CA PHE A 51 -6.95 -7.95 -8.84
C PHE A 51 -8.14 -8.72 -9.38
N LEU A 52 -8.47 -9.88 -8.82
CA LEU A 52 -9.73 -10.57 -9.17
C LEU A 52 -10.94 -9.66 -8.88
N ILE A 53 -11.02 -9.05 -7.71
CA ILE A 53 -12.11 -8.14 -7.36
C ILE A 53 -12.11 -6.89 -8.26
N ALA A 54 -10.93 -6.34 -8.54
CA ALA A 54 -10.81 -5.09 -9.29
C ALA A 54 -11.13 -5.27 -10.77
N THR A 55 -10.70 -6.36 -11.39
CA THR A 55 -10.96 -6.64 -12.82
C THR A 55 -12.44 -6.95 -13.08
N ASP A 56 -13.14 -7.54 -12.13
CA ASP A 56 -14.59 -7.74 -12.21
C ASP A 56 -15.38 -6.43 -12.18
N ARG A 57 -14.81 -5.40 -11.54
CA ARG A 57 -15.42 -4.07 -11.36
C ARG A 57 -14.75 -2.96 -12.16
N LEU A 58 -13.85 -3.30 -13.07
CA LEU A 58 -13.02 -2.30 -13.77
C LEU A 58 -13.84 -1.28 -14.56
N GLY A 59 -15.03 -1.69 -15.05
CA GLY A 59 -15.97 -0.79 -15.72
C GLY A 59 -16.67 0.21 -14.79
N ASP A 60 -16.79 -0.11 -13.51
CA ASP A 60 -17.49 0.69 -12.50
C ASP A 60 -16.55 1.66 -11.77
N ILE A 61 -15.23 1.49 -11.93
CA ILE A 61 -14.23 2.36 -11.29
C ILE A 61 -14.17 3.68 -12.05
N ALA A 62 -14.51 4.77 -11.36
CA ALA A 62 -14.41 6.11 -11.93
C ALA A 62 -12.96 6.45 -12.27
N GLN A 63 -12.76 7.09 -13.43
CA GLN A 63 -11.43 7.54 -13.86
C GLN A 63 -10.80 8.47 -12.81
N GLY A 64 -9.56 8.16 -12.40
CA GLY A 64 -8.84 8.89 -11.35
C GLY A 64 -9.12 8.39 -9.93
N SER A 65 -10.06 7.45 -9.73
CA SER A 65 -10.35 6.82 -8.41
C SER A 65 -9.73 5.43 -8.28
N GLU A 66 -8.96 4.98 -9.27
CA GLU A 66 -8.41 3.63 -9.34
C GLU A 66 -7.51 3.33 -8.13
N ARG A 67 -6.60 4.24 -7.78
CA ARG A 67 -5.71 4.06 -6.62
C ARG A 67 -6.47 3.98 -5.31
N ALA A 68 -7.47 4.84 -5.11
CA ALA A 68 -8.33 4.82 -3.94
C ALA A 68 -9.11 3.48 -3.84
N PHE A 69 -9.64 3.01 -4.97
CA PHE A 69 -10.31 1.72 -5.05
C PHE A 69 -9.37 0.55 -4.71
N MET A 70 -8.19 0.52 -5.33
CA MET A 70 -7.19 -0.52 -5.09
C MET A 70 -6.72 -0.53 -3.64
N PHE A 71 -6.52 0.63 -3.03
CA PHE A 71 -6.17 0.72 -1.62
C PHE A 71 -7.26 0.15 -0.70
N ARG A 72 -8.52 0.56 -0.88
CA ARG A 72 -9.65 0.03 -0.09
C ARG A 72 -9.77 -1.48 -0.22
N THR A 73 -9.62 -1.99 -1.44
CA THR A 73 -9.69 -3.43 -1.71
C THR A 73 -8.52 -4.18 -1.06
N ALA A 74 -7.30 -3.64 -1.14
CA ALA A 74 -6.13 -4.21 -0.49
C ALA A 74 -6.25 -4.19 1.04
N ALA A 75 -6.72 -3.10 1.62
CA ALA A 75 -6.98 -2.99 3.07
C ALA A 75 -8.03 -4.00 3.55
N TYR A 76 -9.09 -4.20 2.76
CA TYR A 76 -10.10 -5.23 3.03
C TYR A 76 -9.50 -6.65 3.00
N VAL A 77 -8.72 -6.97 1.96
CA VAL A 77 -8.06 -8.27 1.80
C VAL A 77 -7.09 -8.53 2.96
N ALA A 78 -6.26 -7.55 3.33
CA ALA A 78 -5.35 -7.64 4.46
C ALA A 78 -6.09 -7.88 5.78
N SER A 79 -7.16 -7.13 6.04
CA SER A 79 -7.99 -7.32 7.24
C SER A 79 -8.61 -8.73 7.32
N LYS A 80 -9.00 -9.30 6.18
CA LYS A 80 -9.52 -10.67 6.08
C LYS A 80 -8.42 -11.70 6.34
N ALA A 81 -7.21 -11.50 5.81
CA ALA A 81 -6.05 -12.35 6.05
C ALA A 81 -5.69 -12.38 7.54
N HIS A 82 -5.56 -11.23 8.20
CA HIS A 82 -5.28 -11.16 9.63
C HIS A 82 -6.34 -11.86 10.50
N ARG A 83 -7.61 -11.77 10.14
CA ARG A 83 -8.68 -12.51 10.84
C ARG A 83 -8.54 -14.03 10.66
N SER A 84 -8.10 -14.49 9.47
CA SER A 84 -7.84 -15.91 9.19
C SER A 84 -6.63 -16.40 9.98
N HIS A 85 -5.52 -15.65 10.02
CA HIS A 85 -4.29 -16.00 10.76
C HIS A 85 -4.52 -16.05 12.28
N ARG A 86 -5.34 -15.14 12.84
CA ARG A 86 -5.72 -15.22 14.27
C ARG A 86 -6.48 -16.49 14.63
N ARG A 87 -7.11 -17.15 13.67
CA ARG A 87 -7.81 -18.44 13.85
C ARG A 87 -6.89 -19.65 13.63
N ARG A 88 -5.67 -19.45 13.10
CA ARG A 88 -4.63 -20.46 12.91
C ARG A 88 -3.29 -19.87 13.36
N PRO A 89 -2.81 -20.17 14.60
CA PRO A 89 -1.60 -19.56 15.15
C PRO A 89 -0.28 -20.17 14.66
N GLU A 90 -0.22 -20.80 13.51
CA GLU A 90 1.00 -21.43 13.01
C GLU A 90 1.65 -20.60 11.90
N ALA A 91 2.94 -20.26 12.11
CA ALA A 91 3.93 -19.65 11.22
C ALA A 91 3.85 -18.12 11.01
N LEU A 92 4.40 -17.37 11.96
CA LEU A 92 4.93 -16.03 11.74
C LEU A 92 6.43 -16.14 11.40
N GLY A 93 6.74 -16.33 10.12
CA GLY A 93 8.08 -16.08 9.57
C GLY A 93 8.17 -14.61 9.15
N LEU A 94 9.00 -13.83 9.84
CA LEU A 94 9.39 -12.49 9.39
C LEU A 94 10.43 -12.69 8.27
N ASP A 95 9.99 -12.64 7.03
CA ASP A 95 10.89 -12.66 5.87
C ASP A 95 10.92 -11.26 5.23
N GLU A 96 12.12 -10.67 5.22
CA GLU A 96 12.38 -9.35 4.65
C GLU A 96 12.55 -9.49 3.12
N GLY A 97 11.45 -9.49 2.39
CA GLY A 97 11.44 -9.52 0.94
C GLY A 97 11.84 -8.17 0.33
N GLU A 98 12.87 -8.20 -0.47
CA GLU A 98 13.55 -7.09 -1.12
C GLU A 98 12.85 -6.69 -2.43
N LEU A 99 12.54 -5.39 -2.57
CA LEU A 99 12.23 -4.77 -3.87
C LEU A 99 13.56 -4.34 -4.48
N VAL A 100 13.95 -4.97 -5.58
CA VAL A 100 15.14 -4.61 -6.36
C VAL A 100 14.75 -3.50 -7.34
N ASP A 101 15.33 -2.31 -7.16
CA ASP A 101 15.39 -1.23 -8.14
C ASP A 101 16.85 -0.97 -8.48
N GLU A 102 17.16 -0.43 -9.65
CA GLU A 102 18.46 -0.28 -10.29
C GLU A 102 19.67 -0.05 -9.37
N ALA A 103 20.80 -0.70 -9.67
CA ALA A 103 21.93 -0.97 -8.80
C ALA A 103 22.69 0.25 -8.26
N PRO A 104 22.41 0.70 -7.02
CA PRO A 104 23.28 1.57 -6.24
C PRO A 104 24.48 0.75 -5.69
N SER A 105 25.54 1.46 -5.23
CA SER A 105 26.68 0.80 -4.58
C SER A 105 26.26 0.00 -3.34
N ALA A 106 27.05 -1.01 -2.94
CA ALA A 106 26.68 -1.88 -1.80
C ALA A 106 26.45 -1.10 -0.50
N ASP A 107 27.20 -0.01 -0.25
CA ASP A 107 27.03 0.84 0.94
C ASP A 107 25.75 1.69 0.86
N GLU A 108 25.44 2.25 -0.32
CA GLU A 108 24.20 3.00 -0.53
C GLU A 108 22.97 2.11 -0.41
N LEU A 109 23.04 0.87 -0.90
CA LEU A 109 22.00 -0.14 -0.73
C LEU A 109 21.76 -0.47 0.73
N LEU A 110 22.83 -0.63 1.51
CA LEU A 110 22.75 -0.92 2.94
C LEU A 110 22.10 0.24 3.71
N ASP A 111 22.46 1.48 3.39
CA ASP A 111 21.89 2.66 4.04
C ASP A 111 20.42 2.86 3.64
N GLN A 112 20.06 2.59 2.38
CA GLN A 112 18.65 2.61 1.94
C GLN A 112 17.82 1.53 2.63
N ARG A 113 18.34 0.30 2.78
CA ARG A 113 17.68 -0.78 3.52
C ARG A 113 17.46 -0.40 4.98
N ARG A 114 18.49 0.15 5.64
CA ARG A 114 18.39 0.65 7.03
C ARG A 114 17.34 1.75 7.17
N ALA A 115 17.32 2.70 6.23
CA ALA A 115 16.34 3.79 6.22
C ALA A 115 14.91 3.27 6.01
N ARG A 116 14.70 2.31 5.09
CA ARG A 116 13.39 1.66 4.88
C ARG A 116 12.94 0.90 6.13
N ALA A 117 13.81 0.06 6.72
CA ALA A 117 13.49 -0.66 7.94
C ALA A 117 13.15 0.27 9.12
N LEU A 118 13.86 1.40 9.23
CA LEU A 118 13.54 2.42 10.23
C LEU A 118 12.17 3.05 9.98
N LEU A 119 11.85 3.40 8.73
CA LEU A 119 10.55 3.95 8.36
C LEU A 119 9.42 2.97 8.67
N ASP A 120 9.56 1.71 8.28
CA ASP A 120 8.54 0.67 8.54
C ASP A 120 8.31 0.48 10.04
N ARG A 121 9.38 0.51 10.85
CA ARG A 121 9.26 0.48 12.31
C ARG A 121 8.52 1.70 12.86
N ILE A 122 8.84 2.89 12.38
CA ILE A 122 8.17 4.13 12.80
C ILE A 122 6.69 4.09 12.42
N LEU A 123 6.36 3.63 11.20
CA LEU A 123 4.98 3.50 10.75
C LEU A 123 4.18 2.49 11.58
N ALA A 124 4.80 1.39 12.01
CA ALA A 124 4.18 0.40 12.89
C ALA A 124 3.87 0.93 14.31
N GLU A 125 4.61 1.95 14.77
CA GLU A 125 4.40 2.62 16.06
C GLU A 125 3.38 3.78 16.01
N LEU A 126 2.93 4.17 14.80
CA LEU A 126 1.94 5.23 14.63
C LEU A 126 0.51 4.69 14.82
N PRO A 127 -0.44 5.56 15.22
CA PRO A 127 -1.86 5.27 15.06
C PRO A 127 -2.16 4.88 13.61
N PRO A 128 -2.92 3.77 13.37
CA PRO A 128 -3.14 3.26 12.02
C PRO A 128 -3.69 4.28 11.03
N GLU A 129 -4.54 5.20 11.48
CA GLU A 129 -5.11 6.26 10.66
C GLU A 129 -4.09 7.32 10.23
N LEU A 130 -3.05 7.57 11.03
CA LEU A 130 -1.95 8.47 10.68
C LEU A 130 -0.95 7.79 9.75
N ALA A 131 -0.63 6.52 10.01
CA ALA A 131 0.23 5.73 9.15
C ALA A 131 -0.37 5.60 7.74
N ALA A 132 -1.67 5.27 7.63
CA ALA A 132 -2.37 5.15 6.35
C ALA A 132 -2.34 6.44 5.54
N ILE A 133 -2.60 7.59 6.17
CA ILE A 133 -2.56 8.90 5.48
C ILE A 133 -1.16 9.22 4.99
N PHE A 134 -0.14 9.03 5.82
CA PHE A 134 1.24 9.29 5.45
C PHE A 134 1.70 8.38 4.29
N VAL A 135 1.38 7.09 4.36
CA VAL A 135 1.70 6.14 3.29
C VAL A 135 1.04 6.56 1.99
N LEU A 136 -0.26 6.82 2.00
CA LEU A 136 -0.98 7.17 0.78
C LEU A 136 -0.51 8.49 0.17
N PHE A 137 -0.28 9.51 1.00
CA PHE A 137 0.05 10.84 0.50
C PHE A 137 1.55 11.01 0.21
N ASP A 138 2.43 10.74 1.21
CA ASP A 138 3.86 11.03 1.12
C ASP A 138 4.67 9.92 0.44
N ILE A 139 4.24 8.66 0.53
CA ILE A 139 4.99 7.54 -0.08
C ILE A 139 4.41 7.15 -1.43
N GLU A 140 3.08 7.00 -1.53
CA GLU A 140 2.43 6.55 -2.77
C GLU A 140 2.00 7.73 -3.67
N GLY A 141 2.14 8.97 -3.21
CA GLY A 141 1.92 10.18 -4.00
C GLY A 141 0.46 10.43 -4.40
N LEU A 142 -0.51 9.92 -3.63
CA LEU A 142 -1.92 10.18 -3.88
C LEU A 142 -2.24 11.66 -3.59
N LYS A 143 -3.13 12.23 -4.39
CA LYS A 143 -3.65 13.58 -4.14
C LYS A 143 -4.59 13.58 -2.93
N LYS A 144 -4.74 14.74 -2.29
CA LYS A 144 -5.59 14.89 -1.08
C LYS A 144 -7.00 14.32 -1.24
N ASN A 145 -7.63 14.54 -2.38
CA ASN A 145 -8.99 14.05 -2.64
C ASN A 145 -9.03 12.52 -2.81
N GLU A 146 -8.01 11.93 -3.44
CA GLU A 146 -7.88 10.48 -3.57
C GLU A 146 -7.66 9.81 -2.21
N VAL A 147 -6.84 10.43 -1.33
CA VAL A 147 -6.67 9.96 0.06
C VAL A 147 -7.96 10.07 0.84
N ALA A 148 -8.69 11.19 0.70
CA ALA A 148 -9.99 11.39 1.33
C ALA A 148 -10.99 10.30 0.93
N GLU A 149 -11.08 10.02 -0.37
CA GLU A 149 -11.91 8.95 -0.92
C GLU A 149 -11.45 7.56 -0.43
N ALA A 150 -10.14 7.27 -0.49
CA ALA A 150 -9.58 5.99 -0.07
C ALA A 150 -9.88 5.66 1.40
N LEU A 151 -9.85 6.67 2.26
CA LEU A 151 -10.05 6.51 3.70
C LEU A 151 -11.50 6.82 4.16
N GLY A 152 -12.36 7.29 3.27
CA GLY A 152 -13.74 7.65 3.62
C GLY A 152 -13.84 8.83 4.59
N ILE A 153 -12.93 9.81 4.50
CA ILE A 153 -12.86 10.98 5.38
C ILE A 153 -12.89 12.30 4.59
N PRO A 154 -13.31 13.41 5.19
CA PRO A 154 -13.30 14.71 4.53
C PRO A 154 -11.88 15.16 4.15
N PRO A 155 -11.66 15.88 3.01
CA PRO A 155 -10.34 16.39 2.60
C PRO A 155 -9.67 17.31 3.62
N GLY A 156 -10.45 18.06 4.42
CA GLY A 156 -9.92 18.86 5.52
C GLY A 156 -9.29 18.01 6.64
N THR A 157 -9.91 16.86 6.92
CA THR A 157 -9.40 15.88 7.89
C THR A 157 -8.09 15.23 7.40
N VAL A 158 -7.94 15.01 6.08
CA VAL A 158 -6.67 14.53 5.52
C VAL A 158 -5.54 15.50 5.82
N ALA A 159 -5.74 16.80 5.59
CA ALA A 159 -4.70 17.81 5.80
C ALA A 159 -4.26 17.88 7.28
N SER A 160 -5.20 17.93 8.22
CA SER A 160 -4.90 18.00 9.66
C SER A 160 -4.22 16.73 10.18
N ARG A 161 -4.68 15.55 9.77
CA ARG A 161 -4.07 14.28 10.16
C ARG A 161 -2.72 14.06 9.50
N LEU A 162 -2.52 14.48 8.25
CA LEU A 162 -1.22 14.43 7.58
C LEU A 162 -0.17 15.28 8.30
N LYS A 163 -0.54 16.51 8.68
CA LYS A 163 0.32 17.36 9.50
C LYS A 163 0.74 16.64 10.78
N ARG A 164 -0.22 16.10 11.54
CA ARG A 164 0.03 15.35 12.76
C ARG A 164 0.90 14.11 12.51
N ALA A 165 0.67 13.36 11.42
CA ALA A 165 1.47 12.20 11.08
C ALA A 165 2.94 12.56 10.86
N ARG A 166 3.21 13.65 10.13
CA ARG A 166 4.57 14.15 9.89
C ARG A 166 5.27 14.57 11.19
N GLU A 167 4.59 15.31 12.06
CA GLU A 167 5.10 15.71 13.37
C GLU A 167 5.46 14.50 14.25
N GLU A 168 4.61 13.48 14.28
CA GLU A 168 4.84 12.26 15.02
C GLU A 168 6.01 11.42 14.45
N ILE A 169 6.14 11.36 13.12
CA ILE A 169 7.26 10.68 12.46
C ILE A 169 8.57 11.40 12.76
N GLU A 170 8.61 12.72 12.60
CA GLU A 170 9.80 13.53 12.89
C GLU A 170 10.28 13.34 14.33
N ALA A 171 9.36 13.40 15.28
CA ALA A 171 9.67 13.16 16.70
C ALA A 171 10.26 11.77 16.95
N ARG A 172 9.80 10.73 16.23
CA ARG A 172 10.34 9.37 16.33
C ARG A 172 11.71 9.26 15.69
N VAL A 173 11.90 9.84 14.50
CA VAL A 173 13.21 9.87 13.83
C VAL A 173 14.28 10.50 14.73
N VAL A 174 13.97 11.63 15.38
CA VAL A 174 14.89 12.29 16.32
C VAL A 174 15.23 11.36 17.49
N ARG A 175 14.23 10.70 18.08
CA ARG A 175 14.46 9.74 19.19
C ARG A 175 15.32 8.55 18.75
N TYR A 176 15.07 7.96 17.57
CA TYR A 176 15.87 6.85 17.06
C TYR A 176 17.32 7.26 16.80
N ARG A 177 17.56 8.42 16.18
CA ARG A 177 18.91 8.96 15.96
C ARG A 177 19.67 9.22 17.26
N ALA A 178 18.99 9.76 18.29
CA ALA A 178 19.58 9.98 19.59
C ALA A 178 19.98 8.66 20.29
N ARG A 179 19.17 7.61 20.16
CA ARG A 179 19.48 6.27 20.71
C ARG A 179 20.68 5.64 20.00
N THR A 180 20.76 5.71 18.68
CA THR A 180 21.86 5.14 17.89
C THR A 180 23.19 5.83 18.21
N ARG A 181 23.20 7.16 18.42
CA ARG A 181 24.41 7.89 18.84
C ARG A 181 24.91 7.46 20.22
N ARG A 182 24.01 7.17 21.16
CA ARG A 182 24.38 6.72 22.52
C ARG A 182 24.94 5.30 22.54
N THR A 183 24.47 4.41 21.67
CA THR A 183 25.00 3.02 21.55
C THR A 183 26.27 2.95 20.72
N GLY A 184 26.54 3.86 19.80
CA GLY A 184 27.76 3.91 18.98
C GLY A 184 28.99 4.51 19.68
N VAL A 185 28.83 5.17 20.83
CA VAL A 185 29.94 5.76 21.63
C VAL A 185 30.59 4.73 22.59
N MET A 186 30.04 3.51 22.69
CA MET A 186 30.59 2.44 23.53
C MET A 186 31.30 1.33 22.73
N ARG A 187 31.90 1.65 21.55
CA ARG A 187 32.81 0.75 20.84
C ARG A 187 34.10 1.47 20.48
#